data_84fbd755e629c5281ab7a14cf37793f4
#
_entry.id   84fbd755e629c5281ab7a14cf37793f4
#
_cell.length_a   1.000
_cell.length_b   1.000
_cell.length_c   1.000
_cell.angle_alpha   90.00
_cell.angle_beta   90.00
_cell.angle_gamma   90.00
#
_symmetry.space_group_name_H-M   'P 1'
#
loop_
_entity.id
_entity.type
_entity.pdbx_description
1 polymer ?
#
loop_
_entity_poly.entity_id
_entity_poly.type
_entity_poly.pdbx_seq_one_letter_code
_entity_poly.pdbx_strand_id
1 'polypeptide(L)'
;RWTFAATQTTLDSVSAQAPNSLTPYQFTLPTDCLRVLDVECSEWKMQGRRIHASCAPLPLSYIADIENADLFDPLFMDALATRLAEKLAMPLTGNQSLRQNLNQEFHKIILPQAATVNAVQCFSNDSHPLLDLLRKIKSPSCPEECE
;
A
#
# COMPACT_ATOMS: atom_id res chain seq x y z
N ARG A 1 5.73 3.47 -3.72
CA ARG A 1 4.37 3.87 -3.30
C ARG A 1 4.49 4.93 -2.22
N TRP A 2 3.52 5.83 -2.14
CA TRP A 2 3.50 6.89 -1.13
C TRP A 2 2.73 6.41 0.11
N THR A 3 3.32 6.57 1.29
CA THR A 3 2.75 6.07 2.55
C THR A 3 1.55 6.88 3.02
N PHE A 4 1.55 8.19 2.78
CA PHE A 4 0.46 9.08 3.23
C PHE A 4 -0.92 8.72 2.64
N ALA A 5 -0.95 8.08 1.46
CA ALA A 5 -2.19 7.65 0.82
C ALA A 5 -2.56 6.19 1.13
N ALA A 6 -1.72 5.46 1.88
CA ALA A 6 -2.01 4.10 2.29
C ALA A 6 -2.93 4.10 3.52
N THR A 7 -4.10 3.50 3.37
CA THR A 7 -5.14 3.43 4.41
C THR A 7 -5.52 1.99 4.67
N GLN A 8 -5.83 1.69 5.93
CA GLN A 8 -6.36 0.39 6.34
C GLN A 8 -7.78 0.54 6.83
N THR A 9 -8.64 -0.38 6.45
CA THR A 9 -10.03 -0.45 6.91
C THR A 9 -10.48 -1.89 7.01
N THR A 10 -11.52 -2.11 7.78
CA THR A 10 -12.17 -3.42 7.85
C THR A 10 -13.52 -3.32 7.16
N LEU A 11 -13.76 -4.18 6.20
CA LEU A 11 -15.02 -4.22 5.46
C LEU A 11 -15.96 -5.25 6.06
N ASP A 12 -17.21 -4.87 6.21
CA ASP A 12 -18.31 -5.77 6.54
C ASP A 12 -18.91 -6.38 5.27
N SER A 13 -19.32 -7.64 5.33
CA SER A 13 -19.92 -8.33 4.20
C SER A 13 -21.28 -7.72 3.83
N VAL A 14 -21.46 -7.42 2.54
CA VAL A 14 -22.73 -6.91 2.01
C VAL A 14 -23.72 -8.04 1.76
N SER A 15 -23.22 -9.21 1.37
CA SER A 15 -24.04 -10.41 1.16
C SER A 15 -23.21 -11.68 1.29
N ALA A 16 -23.81 -12.75 1.81
CA ALA A 16 -23.26 -14.10 1.74
C ALA A 16 -23.73 -14.74 0.43
N GLN A 17 -22.80 -15.26 -0.37
CA GLN A 17 -23.13 -16.11 -1.53
C GLN A 17 -23.42 -17.56 -1.08
N ALA A 18 -23.85 -18.39 -2.04
CA ALA A 18 -24.19 -19.78 -1.80
C ALA A 18 -23.10 -20.55 -1.01
N PRO A 19 -23.48 -21.40 -0.06
CA PRO A 19 -22.58 -22.06 0.90
C PRO A 19 -21.49 -22.96 0.29
N ASN A 20 -21.55 -23.23 -1.00
CA ASN A 20 -20.56 -24.08 -1.70
C ASN A 20 -19.49 -23.29 -2.47
N SER A 21 -19.38 -21.98 -2.26
CA SER A 21 -18.35 -21.17 -2.89
C SER A 21 -17.09 -21.07 -2.00
N LEU A 22 -15.90 -21.17 -2.60
CA LEU A 22 -14.62 -20.92 -1.90
C LEU A 22 -14.53 -19.48 -1.34
N THR A 23 -15.30 -18.54 -1.90
CA THR A 23 -15.37 -17.17 -1.49
C THR A 23 -16.83 -16.76 -1.23
N PRO A 24 -17.41 -17.18 -0.07
CA PRO A 24 -18.83 -17.00 0.20
C PRO A 24 -19.24 -15.55 0.51
N TYR A 25 -18.30 -14.71 0.89
CA TYR A 25 -18.58 -13.32 1.30
C TYR A 25 -18.27 -12.35 0.18
N GLN A 26 -19.14 -11.36 0.03
CA GLN A 26 -18.97 -10.28 -0.93
C GLN A 26 -18.85 -8.94 -0.21
N PHE A 27 -17.87 -8.15 -0.61
CA PHE A 27 -17.56 -6.84 -0.06
C PHE A 27 -17.57 -5.79 -1.16
N THR A 28 -17.98 -4.57 -0.84
CA THR A 28 -17.88 -3.44 -1.74
C THR A 28 -16.67 -2.59 -1.33
N LEU A 29 -15.83 -2.25 -2.30
CA LEU A 29 -14.69 -1.36 -2.07
C LEU A 29 -15.17 0.04 -1.66
N PRO A 30 -14.44 0.73 -0.78
CA PRO A 30 -14.67 2.13 -0.46
C PRO A 30 -14.66 3.01 -1.71
N THR A 31 -15.43 4.09 -1.70
CA THR A 31 -15.56 5.00 -2.87
C THR A 31 -14.25 5.68 -3.21
N ASP A 32 -13.43 5.97 -2.21
CA ASP A 32 -12.10 6.57 -2.27
C ASP A 32 -10.98 5.57 -2.61
N CYS A 33 -11.29 4.28 -2.77
CA CYS A 33 -10.29 3.28 -3.10
C CYS A 33 -9.83 3.41 -4.55
N LEU A 34 -8.57 3.83 -4.74
CA LEU A 34 -7.90 3.85 -6.04
C LEU A 34 -7.28 2.49 -6.38
N ARG A 35 -6.66 1.84 -5.39
CA ARG A 35 -5.96 0.57 -5.60
C ARG A 35 -5.87 -0.24 -4.32
N VAL A 36 -6.23 -1.49 -4.39
CA VAL A 36 -6.02 -2.47 -3.32
C VAL A 36 -4.54 -2.81 -3.23
N LEU A 37 -3.97 -2.78 -2.02
CA LEU A 37 -2.58 -3.14 -1.73
C LEU A 37 -2.49 -4.56 -1.20
N ASP A 38 -3.30 -4.85 -0.18
CA ASP A 38 -3.30 -6.14 0.48
C ASP A 38 -4.67 -6.47 1.07
N VAL A 39 -4.95 -7.76 1.17
CA VAL A 39 -6.18 -8.31 1.74
C VAL A 39 -5.78 -9.44 2.68
N GLU A 40 -6.03 -9.28 3.97
CA GLU A 40 -5.69 -10.29 4.97
C GLU A 40 -6.70 -11.44 4.95
N CYS A 41 -6.73 -12.18 3.83
CA CYS A 41 -7.56 -13.36 3.65
C CYS A 41 -6.86 -14.37 2.73
N SER A 42 -6.95 -15.66 3.05
CA SER A 42 -6.26 -16.71 2.30
C SER A 42 -6.77 -16.86 0.86
N GLU A 43 -8.07 -16.72 0.67
CA GLU A 43 -8.69 -16.81 -0.64
C GLU A 43 -9.59 -15.61 -0.90
N TRP A 44 -9.24 -14.85 -1.92
CA TRP A 44 -10.01 -13.72 -2.36
C TRP A 44 -9.90 -13.50 -3.87
N LYS A 45 -10.91 -12.87 -4.44
CA LYS A 45 -10.96 -12.46 -5.86
C LYS A 45 -11.57 -11.08 -5.96
N MET A 46 -11.02 -10.26 -6.84
CA MET A 46 -11.58 -8.94 -7.16
C MET A 46 -12.33 -8.99 -8.49
N GLN A 47 -13.54 -8.47 -8.51
CA GLN A 47 -14.37 -8.34 -9.70
C GLN A 47 -14.95 -6.93 -9.76
N GLY A 48 -14.38 -6.08 -10.60
CA GLY A 48 -14.72 -4.66 -10.66
C GLY A 48 -14.44 -3.96 -9.32
N ARG A 49 -15.46 -3.38 -8.69
CA ARG A 49 -15.36 -2.74 -7.36
C ARG A 49 -15.86 -3.65 -6.22
N ARG A 50 -15.89 -4.94 -6.43
CA ARG A 50 -16.29 -5.93 -5.42
C ARG A 50 -15.17 -6.90 -5.14
N ILE A 51 -15.02 -7.27 -3.87
CA ILE A 51 -14.13 -8.32 -3.41
C ILE A 51 -14.99 -9.49 -2.94
N HIS A 52 -14.64 -10.68 -3.39
CA HIS A 52 -15.17 -11.93 -2.89
C HIS A 52 -14.07 -12.60 -2.07
N ALA A 53 -14.36 -12.96 -0.83
CA ALA A 53 -13.37 -13.55 0.07
C ALA A 53 -13.96 -14.70 0.90
N SER A 54 -13.06 -15.52 1.44
CA SER A 54 -13.43 -16.65 2.30
C SER A 54 -13.65 -16.25 3.75
N CYS A 55 -13.20 -15.06 4.16
CA CYS A 55 -13.28 -14.55 5.54
C CYS A 55 -14.19 -13.32 5.64
N ALA A 56 -14.81 -13.13 6.82
CA ALA A 56 -15.54 -11.95 7.22
C ALA A 56 -15.36 -11.75 8.74
N PRO A 57 -15.08 -10.51 9.23
CA PRO A 57 -14.85 -9.27 8.48
C PRO A 57 -13.57 -9.32 7.64
N LEU A 58 -13.42 -8.41 6.66
CA LEU A 58 -12.30 -8.40 5.72
C LEU A 58 -11.39 -7.20 5.99
N PRO A 59 -10.20 -7.39 6.59
CA PRO A 59 -9.20 -6.34 6.68
C PRO A 59 -8.61 -6.04 5.29
N LEU A 60 -8.61 -4.77 4.92
CA LEU A 60 -8.21 -4.27 3.63
C LEU A 60 -7.20 -3.14 3.78
N SER A 61 -6.07 -3.26 3.09
CA SER A 61 -5.12 -2.17 2.88
C SER A 61 -5.22 -1.66 1.45
N TYR A 62 -5.38 -0.36 1.27
CA TYR A 62 -5.57 0.23 -0.06
C TYR A 62 -4.96 1.62 -0.17
N ILE A 63 -4.79 2.12 -1.39
CA ILE A 63 -4.46 3.51 -1.67
C ILE A 63 -5.75 4.29 -1.78
N ALA A 64 -5.91 5.27 -0.89
CA ALA A 64 -7.04 6.18 -0.88
C ALA A 64 -6.82 7.35 -1.86
N ASP A 65 -7.90 7.86 -2.41
CA ASP A 65 -7.92 9.11 -3.17
C ASP A 65 -7.91 10.29 -2.20
N ILE A 66 -6.77 10.96 -2.11
CA ILE A 66 -6.58 12.10 -1.20
C ILE A 66 -6.79 13.39 -1.99
N GLU A 67 -7.93 14.02 -1.81
CA GLU A 67 -8.26 15.29 -2.45
C GLU A 67 -7.66 16.49 -1.71
N ASN A 68 -7.41 16.37 -0.40
CA ASN A 68 -6.84 17.45 0.40
C ASN A 68 -5.32 17.53 0.22
N ALA A 69 -4.85 18.60 -0.40
CA ALA A 69 -3.42 18.84 -0.63
C ALA A 69 -2.61 19.06 0.66
N ASP A 70 -3.24 19.45 1.77
CA ASP A 70 -2.56 19.64 3.06
C ASP A 70 -2.03 18.32 3.65
N LEU A 71 -2.56 17.19 3.18
CA LEU A 71 -2.15 15.86 3.60
C LEU A 71 -1.00 15.29 2.74
N PHE A 72 -0.57 16.01 1.71
CA PHE A 72 0.51 15.54 0.84
C PHE A 72 1.85 15.62 1.55
N ASP A 73 2.62 14.54 1.42
CA ASP A 73 4.02 14.53 1.85
C ASP A 73 4.83 15.57 1.06
N PRO A 74 5.71 16.38 1.71
CA PRO A 74 6.54 17.38 1.03
C PRO A 74 7.37 16.80 -0.13
N LEU A 75 7.93 15.60 0.03
CA LEU A 75 8.68 14.93 -1.02
C LEU A 75 7.78 14.52 -2.21
N PHE A 76 6.51 14.20 -1.92
CA PHE A 76 5.54 13.97 -2.99
C PHE A 76 5.25 15.26 -3.76
N MET A 77 5.10 16.39 -3.07
CA MET A 77 4.88 17.69 -3.72
C MET A 77 6.05 18.07 -4.63
N ASP A 78 7.30 17.87 -4.17
CA ASP A 78 8.49 18.11 -4.98
C ASP A 78 8.56 17.18 -6.20
N ALA A 79 8.24 15.90 -6.01
CA ALA A 79 8.17 14.93 -7.08
C ALA A 79 7.10 15.29 -8.12
N LEU A 80 5.92 15.72 -7.66
CA LEU A 80 4.82 16.14 -8.52
C LEU A 80 5.18 17.41 -9.30
N ALA A 81 5.74 18.42 -8.63
CA ALA A 81 6.17 19.67 -9.25
C ALA A 81 7.23 19.44 -10.34
N THR A 82 8.27 18.66 -10.03
CA THR A 82 9.32 18.33 -11.00
C THR A 82 8.78 17.53 -12.18
N ARG A 83 7.90 16.58 -11.93
CA ARG A 83 7.26 15.79 -12.99
C ARG A 83 6.35 16.63 -13.87
N LEU A 84 5.62 17.56 -13.28
CA LEU A 84 4.79 18.51 -14.02
C LEU A 84 5.65 19.45 -14.88
N ALA A 85 6.72 20.02 -14.29
CA ALA A 85 7.67 20.87 -15.01
C ALA A 85 8.30 20.15 -16.21
N GLU A 86 8.71 18.88 -16.05
CA GLU A 86 9.22 18.07 -17.16
C GLU A 86 8.20 17.92 -18.31
N LYS A 87 6.93 17.68 -17.96
CA LYS A 87 5.86 17.55 -18.96
C LYS A 87 5.56 18.86 -19.69
N LEU A 88 5.66 19.97 -18.97
CA LEU A 88 5.39 21.32 -19.51
C LEU A 88 6.60 21.94 -20.21
N ALA A 89 7.82 21.46 -19.98
CA ALA A 89 9.04 22.04 -20.56
C ALA A 89 8.98 22.12 -22.08
N MET A 90 8.57 21.05 -22.76
CA MET A 90 8.49 21.05 -24.23
C MET A 90 7.39 21.96 -24.78
N PRO A 91 6.12 21.87 -24.33
CA PRO A 91 5.05 22.71 -24.89
C PRO A 91 5.22 24.20 -24.60
N LEU A 92 5.86 24.58 -23.47
CA LEU A 92 6.01 25.98 -23.08
C LEU A 92 7.31 26.62 -23.59
N THR A 93 8.42 25.88 -23.59
CA THR A 93 9.74 26.47 -23.88
C THR A 93 10.40 25.90 -25.14
N GLY A 94 9.90 24.78 -25.67
CA GLY A 94 10.53 24.05 -26.78
C GLY A 94 11.93 23.50 -26.44
N ASN A 95 12.34 23.58 -25.16
CA ASN A 95 13.70 23.25 -24.72
C ASN A 95 13.82 21.79 -24.29
N GLN A 96 14.40 20.97 -25.17
CA GLN A 96 14.60 19.55 -24.93
C GLN A 96 15.66 19.29 -23.85
N SER A 97 16.69 20.12 -23.73
CA SER A 97 17.72 19.93 -22.70
C SER A 97 17.17 20.17 -21.30
N LEU A 98 16.30 21.17 -21.13
CA LEU A 98 15.59 21.42 -19.88
C LEU A 98 14.74 20.19 -19.46
N ARG A 99 13.98 19.64 -20.41
CA ARG A 99 13.20 18.43 -20.16
C ARG A 99 14.08 17.25 -19.72
N GLN A 100 15.22 17.05 -20.36
CA GLN A 100 16.16 15.98 -20.03
C GLN A 100 16.76 16.18 -18.63
N ASN A 101 17.13 17.41 -18.27
CA ASN A 101 17.68 17.72 -16.94
C ASN A 101 16.63 17.45 -15.86
N LEU A 102 15.40 17.92 -16.02
CA LEU A 102 14.30 17.65 -15.07
C LEU A 102 14.00 16.15 -14.95
N ASN A 103 14.03 15.41 -16.05
CA ASN A 103 13.86 13.96 -16.01
C ASN A 103 14.99 13.26 -15.23
N GLN A 104 16.24 13.70 -15.42
CA GLN A 104 17.38 13.16 -14.67
C GLN A 104 17.28 13.50 -13.18
N GLU A 105 16.92 14.72 -12.84
CA GLU A 105 16.71 15.16 -11.44
C GLU A 105 15.63 14.31 -10.76
N PHE A 106 14.49 14.13 -11.43
CA PHE A 106 13.40 13.30 -10.93
C PHE A 106 13.85 11.86 -10.64
N HIS A 107 14.51 11.21 -11.60
CA HIS A 107 14.89 9.80 -11.46
C HIS A 107 16.12 9.54 -10.59
N LYS A 108 17.09 10.47 -10.57
CA LYS A 108 18.35 10.26 -9.85
C LYS A 108 18.36 10.82 -8.43
N ILE A 109 17.56 11.83 -8.16
CA ILE A 109 17.55 12.52 -6.86
C ILE A 109 16.24 12.30 -6.14
N ILE A 110 15.12 12.75 -6.72
CA ILE A 110 13.84 12.83 -6.02
C ILE A 110 13.26 11.44 -5.71
N LEU A 111 13.21 10.56 -6.70
CA LEU A 111 12.66 9.21 -6.51
C LEU A 111 13.45 8.38 -5.49
N PRO A 112 14.80 8.34 -5.50
CA PRO A 112 15.55 7.61 -4.48
C PRO A 112 15.37 8.18 -3.07
N GLN A 113 15.36 9.52 -2.92
CA GLN A 113 15.10 10.16 -1.62
C GLN A 113 13.71 9.78 -1.08
N ALA A 114 12.68 9.91 -1.90
CA ALA A 114 11.33 9.53 -1.54
C ALA A 114 11.22 8.05 -1.19
N ALA A 115 11.89 7.16 -1.94
CA ALA A 115 11.91 5.73 -1.65
C ALA A 115 12.56 5.43 -0.29
N THR A 116 13.65 6.12 0.05
CA THR A 116 14.34 5.94 1.33
C THR A 116 13.48 6.38 2.50
N VAL A 117 12.86 7.57 2.43
CA VAL A 117 11.99 8.08 3.50
C VAL A 117 10.75 7.20 3.65
N ASN A 118 10.10 6.82 2.56
CA ASN A 118 8.95 5.91 2.61
C ASN A 118 9.33 4.53 3.17
N ALA A 119 10.54 4.02 2.89
CA ALA A 119 11.01 2.77 3.46
C ALA A 119 11.12 2.85 4.99
N VAL A 120 11.66 3.96 5.52
CA VAL A 120 11.74 4.18 6.97
C VAL A 120 10.35 4.25 7.62
N GLN A 121 9.39 4.90 6.96
CA GLN A 121 8.00 5.00 7.46
C GLN A 121 7.23 3.67 7.36
N CYS A 122 7.64 2.76 6.48
CA CYS A 122 7.03 1.43 6.31
C CYS A 122 7.68 0.34 7.16
N PHE A 123 8.59 0.66 8.09
CA PHE A 123 9.06 -0.29 9.07
C PHE A 123 7.93 -0.63 10.04
N SER A 124 6.99 -1.47 9.58
CA SER A 124 6.16 -2.25 10.47
C SER A 124 7.05 -3.29 11.15
N ASN A 125 6.85 -3.47 12.43
CA ASN A 125 7.50 -4.50 13.25
C ASN A 125 7.16 -5.95 12.82
N ASP A 126 6.58 -6.13 11.64
CA ASP A 126 6.17 -7.41 11.12
C ASP A 126 7.35 -8.13 10.48
N SER A 127 7.83 -9.09 11.25
CA SER A 127 8.67 -10.22 10.81
C SER A 127 10.00 -9.86 10.15
N HIS A 128 10.92 -9.32 10.93
CA HIS A 128 12.31 -9.62 10.64
C HIS A 128 12.50 -11.13 10.93
N PRO A 129 12.97 -11.95 9.95
CA PRO A 129 13.15 -13.41 10.16
C PRO A 129 13.97 -13.75 11.41
N LEU A 130 14.88 -12.85 11.83
CA LEU A 130 15.65 -12.96 13.07
C LEU A 130 14.79 -12.78 14.34
N LEU A 131 13.74 -11.96 14.31
CA LEU A 131 12.85 -11.79 15.46
C LEU A 131 11.95 -13.02 15.66
N ASP A 132 11.54 -13.67 14.58
CA ASP A 132 10.82 -14.95 14.65
C ASP A 132 11.71 -16.09 15.18
N LEU A 133 12.98 -16.11 14.79
CA LEU A 133 13.96 -17.03 15.36
C LEU A 133 14.20 -16.75 16.85
N LEU A 134 14.30 -15.49 17.27
CA LEU A 134 14.48 -15.11 18.66
C LEU A 134 13.22 -15.40 19.52
N ARG A 135 12.01 -15.27 18.96
CA ARG A 135 10.77 -15.70 19.60
C ARG A 135 10.71 -17.20 19.80
N LYS A 136 11.13 -18.00 18.82
CA LYS A 136 11.21 -19.47 18.94
C LYS A 136 12.25 -19.94 19.95
N ILE A 137 13.34 -19.19 20.15
CA ILE A 137 14.37 -19.50 21.15
C ILE A 137 13.91 -19.12 22.57
N LYS A 138 13.03 -18.13 22.73
CA LYS A 138 12.59 -17.61 24.02
C LYS A 138 11.38 -18.34 24.63
N SER A 139 10.79 -19.29 23.92
CA SER A 139 9.82 -20.23 24.50
C SER A 139 10.45 -21.61 24.70
N PRO A 140 11.14 -21.87 25.84
CA PRO A 140 11.43 -23.25 26.22
C PRO A 140 10.07 -23.87 26.55
N SER A 141 9.66 -24.85 25.77
CA SER A 141 8.62 -25.78 26.15
C SER A 141 9.04 -26.43 27.46
N CYS A 142 8.37 -26.11 28.54
CA CYS A 142 8.44 -26.94 29.74
C CYS A 142 7.92 -28.32 29.35
N PRO A 143 8.67 -29.41 29.56
CA PRO A 143 8.09 -30.73 29.54
C PRO A 143 7.24 -30.88 30.79
N GLU A 144 5.92 -31.06 30.63
CA GLU A 144 5.10 -31.67 31.64
C GLU A 144 5.48 -33.15 31.72
N GLU A 145 6.36 -33.46 32.65
CA GLU A 145 6.44 -34.73 33.28
C GLU A 145 6.50 -34.46 34.79
N CYS A 146 5.45 -34.85 35.50
CA CYS A 146 5.54 -35.59 36.75
C CYS A 146 4.16 -35.80 37.35
N GLU A 147 3.80 -37.12 37.39
CA GLU A 147 2.97 -37.84 38.37
C GLU A 147 1.55 -37.35 38.65
#